data_84be5688485f1532d747e4f169c5f04a
#
_entry.id   84be5688485f1532d747e4f169c5f04a
#
_cell.length_a   1.000
_cell.length_b   1.000
_cell.length_c   1.000
_cell.angle_alpha   90.00
_cell.angle_beta   90.00
_cell.angle_gamma   90.00
#
_symmetry.space_group_name_H-M   'P 1'
#
loop_
_entity.id
_entity.type
_entity.pdbx_description
1 polymer ?
#
loop_
_entity_poly.entity_id
_entity_poly.type
_entity_poly.pdbx_seq_one_letter_code
_entity_poly.pdbx_strand_id
1 'polypeptide(L)'
;GGKLFNCAAVISNGKILGIIPKTYIPNYKEFYEERWFASANDLSDKEVAIFGSKVPIGTDILFKLKNYPEAILGIEICEDLWVPIPPSSFQAVHGATIIANLSASNELIGKADYRKTLVSQQSARGICGYIYTSCGVHESTTDVVFGGHALIAENGAVLAESKRFELDG
;
A
#
# COMPACT_ATOMS: atom_id res chain seq x y z
N GLY A 1 18.47 -7.20 15.31
CA GLY A 1 18.15 -5.82 15.59
C GLY A 1 18.85 -4.85 14.67
N GLY A 2 18.30 -3.65 14.56
CA GLY A 2 18.94 -2.53 13.86
C GLY A 2 18.47 -2.27 12.41
N LYS A 3 17.53 -3.03 11.87
CA LYS A 3 16.90 -2.72 10.58
C LYS A 3 15.70 -1.81 10.77
N LEU A 4 15.54 -0.84 9.87
CA LEU A 4 14.37 0.02 9.77
C LEU A 4 13.47 -0.48 8.65
N PHE A 5 12.15 -0.49 8.87
CA PHE A 5 11.16 -0.91 7.89
C PHE A 5 10.17 0.22 7.60
N ASN A 6 9.82 0.39 6.33
CA ASN A 6 8.70 1.22 5.92
C ASN A 6 7.41 0.41 6.14
N CYS A 7 6.50 0.90 6.98
CA CYS A 7 5.36 0.12 7.43
C CYS A 7 4.06 0.92 7.39
N ALA A 8 2.96 0.21 7.11
CA ALA A 8 1.60 0.67 7.38
C ALA A 8 1.12 0.11 8.71
N ALA A 9 0.36 0.91 9.47
CA ALA A 9 -0.30 0.48 10.70
C ALA A 9 -1.81 0.46 10.51
N VAL A 10 -2.45 -0.64 10.90
CA VAL A 10 -3.91 -0.72 10.95
C VAL A 10 -4.37 -0.40 12.36
N ILE A 11 -5.21 0.62 12.47
CA ILE A 11 -5.69 1.13 13.76
C ILE A 11 -7.21 1.07 13.79
N SER A 12 -7.76 0.53 14.86
CA SER A 12 -9.21 0.54 15.13
C SER A 12 -9.48 0.75 16.62
N ASN A 13 -10.42 1.64 16.91
CA ASN A 13 -10.82 1.96 18.30
C ASN A 13 -9.62 2.29 19.22
N GLY A 14 -8.65 3.06 18.71
CA GLY A 14 -7.45 3.47 19.45
C GLY A 14 -6.42 2.35 19.68
N LYS A 15 -6.56 1.20 19.02
CA LYS A 15 -5.62 0.07 19.13
C LYS A 15 -4.97 -0.20 17.78
N ILE A 16 -3.68 -0.47 17.80
CA ILE A 16 -2.95 -0.97 16.62
C ILE A 16 -3.25 -2.45 16.50
N LEU A 17 -3.88 -2.85 15.39
CA LEU A 17 -4.27 -4.24 15.13
C LEU A 17 -3.16 -5.04 14.44
N GLY A 18 -2.30 -4.36 13.67
CA GLY A 18 -1.19 -4.99 12.97
C GLY A 18 -0.33 -3.97 12.25
N ILE A 19 0.88 -4.38 11.94
CA ILE A 19 1.88 -3.63 11.19
C ILE A 19 2.23 -4.40 9.92
N ILE A 20 2.13 -3.74 8.79
CA ILE A 20 2.43 -4.32 7.48
C ILE A 20 3.68 -3.66 6.92
N PRO A 21 4.82 -4.35 6.88
CA PRO A 21 6.04 -3.82 6.30
C PRO A 21 6.01 -3.91 4.77
N LYS A 22 6.61 -2.93 4.11
CA LYS A 22 6.81 -2.89 2.66
C LYS A 22 7.74 -4.02 2.21
N THR A 23 7.35 -4.75 1.17
CA THR A 23 8.12 -5.89 0.65
C THR A 23 9.16 -5.45 -0.36
N TYR A 24 8.77 -4.66 -1.34
CA TYR A 24 9.65 -4.24 -2.43
C TYR A 24 10.11 -2.80 -2.21
N ILE A 25 11.41 -2.64 -2.04
CA ILE A 25 12.05 -1.36 -1.74
C ILE A 25 12.64 -0.81 -3.05
N PRO A 26 12.11 0.29 -3.61
CA PRO A 26 12.63 0.85 -4.85
C PRO A 26 14.01 1.48 -4.62
N ASN A 27 14.97 1.10 -5.49
CA ASN A 27 16.34 1.61 -5.46
C ASN A 27 16.85 1.85 -6.89
N TYR A 28 16.10 2.64 -7.65
CA TYR A 28 16.40 2.98 -9.05
C TYR A 28 15.93 4.40 -9.36
N LYS A 29 16.58 5.05 -10.33
CA LYS A 29 16.31 6.44 -10.76
C LYS A 29 16.32 7.39 -9.57
N GLU A 30 15.20 8.10 -9.32
CA GLU A 30 14.99 9.02 -8.21
C GLU A 30 14.77 8.33 -6.86
N PHE A 31 14.56 7.02 -6.84
CA PHE A 31 14.31 6.28 -5.62
C PHE A 31 15.60 5.62 -5.08
N TYR A 32 15.84 5.75 -3.78
CA TYR A 32 16.98 5.19 -3.05
C TYR A 32 16.57 4.71 -1.65
N GLU A 33 15.39 4.09 -1.55
CA GLU A 33 14.81 3.68 -0.27
C GLU A 33 15.64 2.59 0.45
N GLU A 34 16.36 1.73 -0.29
CA GLU A 34 17.26 0.72 0.30
C GLU A 34 18.35 1.31 1.19
N ARG A 35 18.65 2.61 1.02
CA ARG A 35 19.58 3.33 1.88
C ARG A 35 19.07 3.40 3.33
N TRP A 36 17.77 3.35 3.54
CA TRP A 36 17.12 3.58 4.83
C TRP A 36 16.34 2.37 5.30
N PHE A 37 15.65 1.68 4.40
CA PHE A 37 14.68 0.64 4.74
C PHE A 37 15.11 -0.73 4.23
N ALA A 38 14.86 -1.73 5.06
CA ALA A 38 14.97 -3.13 4.71
C ALA A 38 13.63 -3.66 4.14
N SER A 39 13.71 -4.68 3.30
CA SER A 39 12.56 -5.41 2.81
C SER A 39 11.86 -6.18 3.94
N ALA A 40 10.54 -6.34 3.84
CA ALA A 40 9.78 -7.24 4.70
C ALA A 40 10.31 -8.69 4.67
N ASN A 41 10.97 -9.11 3.58
CA ASN A 41 11.61 -10.42 3.47
C ASN A 41 12.77 -10.61 4.48
N ASP A 42 13.30 -9.53 5.01
CA ASP A 42 14.34 -9.54 6.03
C ASP A 42 13.81 -9.55 7.47
N LEU A 43 12.49 -9.54 7.61
CA LEU A 43 11.83 -9.56 8.91
C LEU A 43 11.83 -10.98 9.50
N SER A 44 12.41 -11.13 10.68
CA SER A 44 12.45 -12.41 11.42
C SER A 44 11.32 -12.52 12.44
N ASP A 45 10.89 -11.39 12.98
CA ASP A 45 9.93 -11.34 14.07
C ASP A 45 8.49 -11.33 13.53
N LYS A 46 7.58 -11.95 14.26
CA LYS A 46 6.15 -11.96 13.96
C LYS A 46 5.35 -10.97 14.82
N GLU A 47 5.98 -10.40 15.81
CA GLU A 47 5.41 -9.41 16.72
C GLU A 47 6.41 -8.31 17.01
N VAL A 48 5.93 -7.10 17.23
CA VAL A 48 6.70 -5.94 17.64
C VAL A 48 6.08 -5.31 18.88
N ALA A 49 6.90 -4.83 19.80
CA ALA A 49 6.43 -4.10 20.98
C ALA A 49 6.20 -2.62 20.63
N ILE A 50 4.96 -2.14 20.67
CA ILE A 50 4.57 -0.76 20.42
C ILE A 50 3.73 -0.27 21.59
N PHE A 51 4.13 0.82 22.23
CA PHE A 51 3.43 1.40 23.39
C PHE A 51 3.10 0.37 24.49
N GLY A 52 4.04 -0.56 24.75
CA GLY A 52 3.89 -1.59 25.78
C GLY A 52 3.00 -2.78 25.40
N SER A 53 2.45 -2.79 24.17
CA SER A 53 1.64 -3.89 23.66
C SER A 53 2.41 -4.68 22.59
N LYS A 54 2.20 -5.99 22.54
CA LYS A 54 2.66 -6.82 21.42
C LYS A 54 1.68 -6.69 20.26
N VAL A 55 2.19 -6.30 19.11
CA VAL A 55 1.43 -6.08 17.88
C VAL A 55 1.97 -7.03 16.79
N PRO A 56 1.11 -7.77 16.09
CA PRO A 56 1.55 -8.61 14.97
C PRO A 56 2.15 -7.77 13.86
N ILE A 57 3.22 -8.27 13.24
CA ILE A 57 3.90 -7.66 12.10
C ILE A 57 4.15 -8.69 11.01
N GLY A 58 3.78 -8.36 9.77
CA GLY A 58 3.98 -9.25 8.62
C GLY A 58 3.17 -8.82 7.41
N THR A 59 3.50 -9.36 6.25
CA THR A 59 2.81 -9.10 4.97
C THR A 59 1.62 -10.02 4.73
N ASP A 60 1.47 -11.05 5.55
CA ASP A 60 0.47 -12.11 5.51
C ASP A 60 -0.72 -11.86 6.46
N ILE A 61 -0.83 -10.66 7.03
CA ILE A 61 -1.89 -10.29 7.95
C ILE A 61 -3.08 -9.72 7.17
N LEU A 62 -4.28 -10.28 7.42
CA LEU A 62 -5.54 -9.78 6.90
C LEU A 62 -6.44 -9.30 8.03
N PHE A 63 -7.24 -8.27 7.76
CA PHE A 63 -8.12 -7.65 8.75
C PHE A 63 -9.57 -7.84 8.36
N LYS A 64 -10.30 -8.64 9.13
CA LYS A 64 -11.72 -8.90 8.90
C LYS A 64 -12.59 -7.88 9.64
N LEU A 65 -13.53 -7.28 8.93
CA LEU A 65 -14.49 -6.35 9.54
C LEU A 65 -15.53 -7.13 10.36
N LYS A 66 -15.71 -6.73 11.62
CA LYS A 66 -16.60 -7.46 12.54
C LYS A 66 -18.06 -7.50 12.07
N ASN A 67 -18.56 -6.38 11.57
CA ASN A 67 -19.97 -6.22 11.16
C ASN A 67 -20.21 -6.60 9.69
N TYR A 68 -19.18 -6.80 8.91
CA TYR A 68 -19.20 -7.17 7.50
C TYR A 68 -18.15 -8.24 7.27
N PRO A 69 -18.42 -9.50 7.65
CA PRO A 69 -17.40 -10.56 7.67
C PRO A 69 -16.85 -10.93 6.28
N GLU A 70 -17.56 -10.59 5.21
CA GLU A 70 -17.10 -10.69 3.81
C GLU A 70 -16.11 -9.58 3.42
N ALA A 71 -16.04 -8.50 4.18
CA ALA A 71 -15.05 -7.45 3.97
C ALA A 71 -13.75 -7.78 4.71
N ILE A 72 -12.77 -8.25 3.97
CA ILE A 72 -11.45 -8.66 4.45
C ILE A 72 -10.41 -7.78 3.79
N LEU A 73 -9.74 -6.95 4.60
CA LEU A 73 -8.76 -5.97 4.14
C LEU A 73 -7.35 -6.56 4.12
N GLY A 74 -6.70 -6.47 2.98
CA GLY A 74 -5.26 -6.62 2.80
C GLY A 74 -4.59 -5.27 2.55
N ILE A 75 -3.30 -5.16 2.85
CA ILE A 75 -2.54 -3.91 2.69
C ILE A 75 -1.21 -4.18 2.01
N GLU A 76 -0.85 -3.31 1.08
CA GLU A 76 0.48 -3.25 0.48
C GLU A 76 0.93 -1.79 0.34
N ILE A 77 2.22 -1.57 0.08
CA ILE A 77 2.79 -0.22 0.11
C ILE A 77 3.50 0.10 -1.20
N CYS A 78 2.96 1.09 -1.93
CA CYS A 78 3.60 1.77 -3.05
C CYS A 78 4.17 0.80 -4.11
N GLU A 79 5.49 0.59 -4.10
CA GLU A 79 6.23 -0.27 -5.06
C GLU A 79 5.70 -1.71 -5.10
N ASP A 80 5.09 -2.17 -4.03
CA ASP A 80 4.51 -3.51 -3.97
C ASP A 80 3.51 -3.80 -5.11
N LEU A 81 2.79 -2.78 -5.60
CA LEU A 81 1.89 -2.90 -6.76
C LEU A 81 2.65 -3.04 -8.10
N TRP A 82 3.87 -2.48 -8.21
CA TRP A 82 4.57 -2.32 -9.49
C TRP A 82 5.35 -3.54 -9.94
N VAL A 83 5.44 -4.55 -9.08
CA VAL A 83 6.15 -5.80 -9.33
C VAL A 83 5.27 -6.82 -10.06
N PRO A 84 5.84 -7.83 -10.73
CA PRO A 84 5.07 -8.86 -11.45
C PRO A 84 4.12 -9.66 -10.56
N ILE A 85 4.48 -9.90 -9.30
CA ILE A 85 3.65 -10.61 -8.32
C ILE A 85 3.55 -9.75 -7.06
N PRO A 86 2.56 -8.84 -6.98
CA PRO A 86 2.31 -8.01 -5.81
C PRO A 86 1.94 -8.84 -4.57
N PRO A 87 2.26 -8.38 -3.36
CA PRO A 87 1.76 -9.00 -2.12
C PRO A 87 0.24 -9.17 -2.10
N SER A 88 -0.50 -8.23 -2.66
CA SER A 88 -1.96 -8.29 -2.82
C SER A 88 -2.44 -9.52 -3.59
N SER A 89 -1.63 -10.11 -4.48
CA SER A 89 -1.98 -11.36 -5.16
C SER A 89 -2.09 -12.53 -4.17
N PHE A 90 -1.17 -12.63 -3.23
CA PHE A 90 -1.23 -13.63 -2.16
C PHE A 90 -2.35 -13.33 -1.17
N GLN A 91 -2.55 -12.06 -0.82
CA GLN A 91 -3.62 -11.64 0.07
C GLN A 91 -5.00 -11.98 -0.51
N ALA A 92 -5.22 -11.76 -1.80
CA ALA A 92 -6.46 -12.13 -2.49
C ALA A 92 -6.68 -13.65 -2.50
N VAL A 93 -5.66 -14.46 -2.79
CA VAL A 93 -5.73 -15.93 -2.72
C VAL A 93 -6.10 -16.41 -1.31
N HIS A 94 -5.69 -15.70 -0.26
CA HIS A 94 -6.04 -16.00 1.13
C HIS A 94 -7.33 -15.32 1.62
N GLY A 95 -8.10 -14.74 0.71
CA GLY A 95 -9.45 -14.27 0.97
C GLY A 95 -9.60 -12.77 1.22
N ALA A 96 -8.59 -11.95 0.95
CA ALA A 96 -8.77 -10.50 0.95
C ALA A 96 -9.76 -10.11 -0.16
N THR A 97 -10.79 -9.36 0.21
CA THR A 97 -11.80 -8.82 -0.71
C THR A 97 -11.61 -7.32 -0.97
N ILE A 98 -10.78 -6.68 -0.17
CA ILE A 98 -10.40 -5.27 -0.31
C ILE A 98 -8.89 -5.17 -0.12
N ILE A 99 -8.21 -4.49 -1.02
CA ILE A 99 -6.79 -4.15 -0.92
C ILE A 99 -6.65 -2.64 -0.76
N ALA A 100 -5.83 -2.20 0.17
CA ALA A 100 -5.44 -0.79 0.31
C ALA A 100 -3.94 -0.64 0.03
N ASN A 101 -3.59 0.27 -0.88
CA ASN A 101 -2.22 0.62 -1.21
C ASN A 101 -1.93 2.08 -0.84
N LEU A 102 -0.97 2.26 0.06
CA LEU A 102 -0.49 3.56 0.50
C LEU A 102 0.78 3.90 -0.27
N SER A 103 0.74 4.96 -1.05
CA SER A 103 1.82 5.30 -1.99
C SER A 103 2.39 6.71 -1.79
N ALA A 104 3.65 6.84 -2.17
CA ALA A 104 4.33 8.09 -2.49
C ALA A 104 4.89 7.96 -3.92
N SER A 105 3.99 7.81 -4.89
CA SER A 105 4.34 7.64 -6.30
C SER A 105 4.40 9.00 -6.97
N ASN A 106 5.60 9.35 -7.48
CA ASN A 106 5.81 10.61 -8.18
C ASN A 106 5.07 10.67 -9.52
N GLU A 107 4.89 11.88 -10.02
CA GLU A 107 4.28 12.14 -11.32
C GLU A 107 5.34 12.26 -12.41
N LEU A 108 5.17 11.49 -13.48
CA LEU A 108 5.90 11.54 -14.73
C LEU A 108 4.90 11.51 -15.89
N ILE A 109 5.33 11.93 -17.07
CA ILE A 109 4.49 11.89 -18.29
C ILE A 109 4.06 10.43 -18.54
N GLY A 110 2.74 10.20 -18.66
CA GLY A 110 2.13 8.90 -18.90
C GLY A 110 2.03 7.98 -17.68
N LYS A 111 2.63 8.32 -16.53
CA LYS A 111 2.65 7.46 -15.35
C LYS A 111 1.27 7.33 -14.69
N ALA A 112 0.44 8.35 -14.75
CA ALA A 112 -0.92 8.30 -14.19
C ALA A 112 -1.79 7.25 -14.89
N ASP A 113 -1.76 7.19 -16.22
CA ASP A 113 -2.54 6.22 -16.99
C ASP A 113 -2.01 4.79 -16.74
N TYR A 114 -0.69 4.64 -16.66
CA TYR A 114 -0.09 3.36 -16.32
C TYR A 114 -0.47 2.90 -14.90
N ARG A 115 -0.42 3.79 -13.92
CA ARG A 115 -0.88 3.54 -12.54
C ARG A 115 -2.33 3.10 -12.49
N LYS A 116 -3.21 3.81 -13.20
CA LYS A 116 -4.63 3.47 -13.33
C LYS A 116 -4.82 2.09 -13.91
N THR A 117 -4.05 1.73 -14.93
CA THR A 117 -4.06 0.40 -15.54
C THR A 117 -3.61 -0.67 -14.54
N LEU A 118 -2.55 -0.44 -13.78
CA LEU A 118 -2.09 -1.39 -12.77
C LEU A 118 -3.13 -1.63 -11.68
N VAL A 119 -3.71 -0.56 -11.12
CA VAL A 119 -4.76 -0.64 -10.09
C VAL A 119 -5.97 -1.42 -10.61
N SER A 120 -6.46 -1.08 -11.81
CA SER A 120 -7.57 -1.75 -12.46
C SER A 120 -7.29 -3.24 -12.69
N GLN A 121 -6.14 -3.57 -13.28
CA GLN A 121 -5.76 -4.96 -13.54
C GLN A 121 -5.57 -5.77 -12.26
N GLN A 122 -4.99 -5.18 -11.20
CA GLN A 122 -4.79 -5.88 -9.93
C GLN A 122 -6.13 -6.16 -9.26
N SER A 123 -7.08 -5.22 -9.31
CA SER A 123 -8.45 -5.45 -8.81
C SER A 123 -9.16 -6.57 -9.57
N ALA A 124 -8.98 -6.64 -10.90
CA ALA A 124 -9.56 -7.69 -11.74
C ALA A 124 -8.97 -9.07 -11.43
N ARG A 125 -7.64 -9.17 -11.34
CA ARG A 125 -6.96 -10.45 -11.06
C ARG A 125 -7.24 -10.96 -9.66
N GLY A 126 -7.33 -10.05 -8.68
CA GLY A 126 -7.64 -10.37 -7.28
C GLY A 126 -9.13 -10.61 -7.03
N ILE A 127 -10.02 -10.25 -7.99
CA ILE A 127 -11.48 -10.22 -7.81
C ILE A 127 -11.84 -9.48 -6.53
N CYS A 128 -11.31 -8.27 -6.38
CA CYS A 128 -11.39 -7.48 -5.15
C CYS A 128 -11.59 -6.00 -5.43
N GLY A 129 -12.05 -5.27 -4.42
CA GLY A 129 -11.93 -3.83 -4.36
C GLY A 129 -10.46 -3.43 -4.15
N TYR A 130 -9.96 -2.47 -4.93
CA TYR A 130 -8.59 -1.97 -4.76
C TYR A 130 -8.64 -0.45 -4.54
N ILE A 131 -8.13 -0.03 -3.39
CA ILE A 131 -8.07 1.37 -2.96
C ILE A 131 -6.61 1.80 -3.02
N TYR A 132 -6.31 2.72 -3.93
CA TYR A 132 -4.99 3.31 -4.07
C TYR A 132 -5.03 4.77 -3.63
N THR A 133 -4.05 5.20 -2.84
CA THR A 133 -3.88 6.61 -2.48
C THR A 133 -2.40 6.99 -2.53
N SER A 134 -2.11 8.19 -3.04
CA SER A 134 -0.76 8.72 -3.10
C SER A 134 -0.68 10.07 -2.38
N CYS A 135 0.51 10.43 -1.94
CA CYS A 135 0.74 11.72 -1.28
C CYS A 135 0.41 12.91 -2.18
N GLY A 136 -0.04 13.99 -1.58
CA GLY A 136 -0.50 15.20 -2.25
C GLY A 136 0.63 16.13 -2.69
N VAL A 137 0.25 17.21 -3.37
CA VAL A 137 1.18 18.18 -3.96
C VAL A 137 2.11 18.83 -2.95
N HIS A 138 1.66 18.99 -1.71
CA HIS A 138 2.43 19.61 -0.62
C HIS A 138 3.59 18.74 -0.12
N GLU A 139 3.60 17.46 -0.46
CA GLU A 139 4.69 16.52 -0.16
C GLU A 139 5.81 16.55 -1.23
N SER A 140 5.62 17.34 -2.30
CA SER A 140 6.61 17.46 -3.37
C SER A 140 7.92 18.05 -2.86
N THR A 141 9.04 17.55 -3.42
CA THR A 141 10.39 17.97 -3.05
C THR A 141 11.13 18.53 -4.28
N THR A 142 12.43 18.83 -4.13
CA THR A 142 13.29 19.23 -5.26
C THR A 142 13.43 18.11 -6.30
N ASP A 143 13.36 16.85 -5.86
CA ASP A 143 13.66 15.69 -6.71
C ASP A 143 12.42 15.02 -7.28
N VAL A 144 11.27 15.13 -6.60
CA VAL A 144 10.04 14.43 -6.97
C VAL A 144 8.81 15.33 -6.81
N VAL A 145 7.88 15.18 -7.75
CA VAL A 145 6.58 15.87 -7.74
C VAL A 145 5.48 14.86 -7.50
N PHE A 146 4.58 15.16 -6.57
CA PHE A 146 3.42 14.34 -6.24
C PHE A 146 2.13 15.04 -6.66
N GLY A 147 1.15 14.26 -7.09
CA GLY A 147 -0.10 14.77 -7.64
C GLY A 147 -1.35 14.48 -6.80
N GLY A 148 -1.24 13.74 -5.70
CA GLY A 148 -2.40 13.37 -4.89
C GLY A 148 -3.35 12.39 -5.58
N HIS A 149 -2.85 11.52 -6.48
CA HIS A 149 -3.68 10.59 -7.23
C HIS A 149 -4.26 9.51 -6.33
N ALA A 150 -5.60 9.44 -6.25
CA ALA A 150 -6.31 8.37 -5.57
C ALA A 150 -7.27 7.67 -6.54
N LEU A 151 -7.42 6.35 -6.38
CA LEU A 151 -8.22 5.49 -7.25
C LEU A 151 -8.98 4.46 -6.39
N ILE A 152 -10.20 4.19 -6.78
CA ILE A 152 -10.96 3.02 -6.31
C ILE A 152 -11.33 2.21 -7.53
N ALA A 153 -10.93 0.94 -7.56
CA ALA A 153 -11.28 0.01 -8.61
C ALA A 153 -11.89 -1.26 -8.02
N GLU A 154 -12.76 -1.92 -8.75
CA GLU A 154 -13.35 -3.22 -8.40
C GLU A 154 -13.52 -4.04 -9.65
N ASN A 155 -13.08 -5.31 -9.61
CA ASN A 155 -13.21 -6.25 -10.73
C ASN A 155 -12.73 -5.68 -12.08
N GLY A 156 -11.71 -4.83 -12.08
CA GLY A 156 -11.16 -4.20 -13.27
C GLY A 156 -11.82 -2.89 -13.68
N ALA A 157 -12.95 -2.51 -13.10
CA ALA A 157 -13.59 -1.24 -13.34
C ALA A 157 -13.08 -0.17 -12.36
N VAL A 158 -12.73 1.01 -12.86
CA VAL A 158 -12.44 2.17 -12.02
C VAL A 158 -13.76 2.80 -11.59
N LEU A 159 -14.02 2.78 -10.29
CA LEU A 159 -15.27 3.30 -9.71
C LEU A 159 -15.15 4.79 -9.34
N ALA A 160 -13.97 5.21 -8.91
CA ALA A 160 -13.69 6.59 -8.56
C ALA A 160 -12.23 6.94 -8.79
N GLU A 161 -11.98 8.19 -9.12
CA GLU A 161 -10.65 8.74 -9.37
C GLU A 161 -10.62 10.19 -8.89
N SER A 162 -9.61 10.56 -8.08
CA SER A 162 -9.41 11.95 -7.69
C SER A 162 -8.83 12.76 -8.85
N LYS A 163 -9.08 14.04 -8.84
CA LYS A 163 -8.27 14.95 -9.63
C LYS A 163 -6.86 14.98 -9.05
N ARG A 164 -5.90 15.24 -9.94
CA ARG A 164 -4.49 15.41 -9.55
C ARG A 164 -4.14 16.88 -9.47
N PHE A 165 -3.13 17.20 -8.66
CA PHE A 165 -2.59 18.55 -8.48
C PHE A 165 -3.57 19.56 -7.88
N GLU A 166 -4.56 19.08 -7.13
CA GLU A 166 -5.40 19.98 -6.35
C GLU A 166 -4.66 20.45 -5.10
N LEU A 167 -4.77 21.75 -4.83
CA LEU A 167 -4.14 22.40 -3.68
C LEU A 167 -5.09 22.45 -2.47
N ASP A 168 -6.40 22.43 -2.76
CA ASP A 168 -7.46 22.47 -1.77
C ASP A 168 -8.14 21.09 -1.72
N GLY A 169 -8.07 20.44 -0.57
CA GLY A 169 -8.64 19.09 -0.33
C GLY A 169 -10.06 19.16 0.20
#